data_96435228e4de11256f53c03036ffe804
#
_entry.id   96435228e4de11256f53c03036ffe804
#
_cell.length_a   1.000
_cell.length_b   1.000
_cell.length_c   1.000
_cell.angle_alpha   90.00
_cell.angle_beta   90.00
_cell.angle_gamma   90.00
#
_symmetry.space_group_name_H-M   'P 1'
#
loop_
_entity.id
_entity.type
_entity.pdbx_description
1 polymer ?
#
loop_
_entity_poly.entity_id
_entity_poly.type
_entity_poly.pdbx_seq_one_letter_code
_entity_poly.pdbx_strand_id
1 'polypeptide(L)'
;MAGKVKLDTVDRQILSDLQDDGRMTNVDLAKRAGISAPPCLRRVRGLEESGIIRGYHADLDAEALGYSVQVFAFVGLTSQAEADLQHFEEMVTSWPQVRECHMLMGETDFLLKIVAHDWDDFQKFLTTRLTPAPNVSHVKTCLLYTSPSPRDEL
;
A
#
# COMPACT_ATOMS: atom_id res chain seq x y z
N MET A 1 21.87 -0.53 -8.86
CA MET A 1 21.89 0.13 -7.53
C MET A 1 21.63 1.60 -7.74
N ALA A 2 20.44 2.09 -7.42
CA ALA A 2 20.16 3.52 -7.48
C ALA A 2 21.02 4.23 -6.43
N GLY A 3 21.83 5.20 -6.87
CA GLY A 3 22.67 5.99 -5.99
C GLY A 3 21.81 6.66 -4.90
N LYS A 4 22.29 6.61 -3.65
CA LYS A 4 21.61 7.18 -2.50
C LYS A 4 21.43 8.68 -2.74
N VAL A 5 20.22 9.12 -3.09
CA VAL A 5 19.90 10.53 -3.30
C VAL A 5 20.11 11.27 -1.97
N LYS A 6 20.97 12.25 -1.97
CA LYS A 6 21.27 13.04 -0.76
C LYS A 6 20.18 14.10 -0.58
N LEU A 7 19.26 13.85 0.34
CA LEU A 7 18.18 14.78 0.67
C LEU A 7 18.68 15.87 1.66
N ASP A 8 18.42 17.13 1.33
CA ASP A 8 18.63 18.25 2.23
C ASP A 8 17.39 18.53 3.11
N THR A 9 17.44 19.57 3.93
CA THR A 9 16.33 19.95 4.82
C THR A 9 15.10 20.42 4.06
N VAL A 10 15.27 21.06 2.91
CA VAL A 10 14.19 21.55 2.06
C VAL A 10 13.48 20.36 1.41
N ASP A 11 14.22 19.38 0.88
CA ASP A 11 13.64 18.16 0.31
C ASP A 11 12.82 17.37 1.34
N ARG A 12 13.33 17.28 2.57
CA ARG A 12 12.62 16.62 3.68
C ARG A 12 11.34 17.35 4.06
N GLN A 13 11.35 18.68 4.06
CA GLN A 13 10.14 19.47 4.32
C GLN A 13 9.10 19.24 3.22
N ILE A 14 9.50 19.31 1.95
CA ILE A 14 8.61 19.04 0.81
C ILE A 14 7.99 17.64 0.91
N LEU A 15 8.79 16.63 1.21
CA LEU A 15 8.30 15.25 1.34
C LEU A 15 7.31 15.10 2.51
N SER A 16 7.58 15.74 3.65
CA SER A 16 6.69 15.74 4.80
C SER A 16 5.34 16.40 4.47
N ASP A 17 5.39 17.57 3.84
CA ASP A 17 4.18 18.29 3.45
C ASP A 17 3.33 17.50 2.44
N LEU A 18 3.98 16.83 1.46
CA LEU A 18 3.28 15.97 0.48
C LEU A 18 2.75 14.66 1.06
N GLN A 19 3.34 14.14 2.15
CA GLN A 19 2.78 13.01 2.88
C GLN A 19 1.50 13.39 3.64
N ASP A 20 1.42 14.62 4.13
CA ASP A 20 0.24 15.13 4.84
C ASP A 20 -0.86 15.56 3.87
N ASP A 21 -0.50 16.23 2.76
CA ASP A 21 -1.41 16.62 1.70
C ASP A 21 -0.78 16.46 0.31
N GLY A 22 -1.05 15.35 -0.34
CA GLY A 22 -0.56 15.04 -1.68
C GLY A 22 -1.12 15.96 -2.79
N ARG A 23 -2.08 16.83 -2.48
CA ARG A 23 -2.65 17.83 -3.41
C ARG A 23 -2.13 19.24 -3.18
N MET A 24 -1.20 19.43 -2.23
CA MET A 24 -0.62 20.73 -1.95
C MET A 24 -0.01 21.35 -3.21
N THR A 25 -0.32 22.61 -3.44
CA THR A 25 0.19 23.31 -4.64
C THR A 25 1.70 23.57 -4.52
N ASN A 26 2.38 23.70 -5.67
CA ASN A 26 3.81 24.04 -5.66
C ASN A 26 4.11 25.39 -4.97
N VAL A 27 3.16 26.33 -5.03
CA VAL A 27 3.27 27.64 -4.37
C VAL A 27 3.23 27.48 -2.85
N ASP A 28 2.32 26.64 -2.35
CA ASP A 28 2.20 26.40 -0.91
C ASP A 28 3.40 25.61 -0.38
N LEU A 29 3.84 24.57 -1.11
CA LEU A 29 5.08 23.84 -0.78
C LEU A 29 6.29 24.77 -0.69
N ALA A 30 6.47 25.65 -1.67
CA ALA A 30 7.57 26.60 -1.72
C ALA A 30 7.54 27.54 -0.52
N LYS A 31 6.36 28.08 -0.18
CA LYS A 31 6.14 28.94 0.99
C LYS A 31 6.51 28.24 2.30
N ARG A 32 6.06 26.98 2.47
CA ARG A 32 6.35 26.18 3.69
C ARG A 32 7.83 25.81 3.78
N ALA A 33 8.46 25.49 2.65
CA ALA A 33 9.89 25.17 2.58
C ALA A 33 10.81 26.40 2.60
N GLY A 34 10.27 27.62 2.62
CA GLY A 34 11.04 28.86 2.67
C GLY A 34 11.84 29.17 1.41
N ILE A 35 11.36 28.72 0.24
CA ILE A 35 12.00 28.95 -1.07
C ILE A 35 11.01 29.52 -2.07
N SER A 36 11.48 29.96 -3.23
CA SER A 36 10.60 30.41 -4.33
C SER A 36 10.01 29.20 -5.11
N ALA A 37 8.89 29.42 -5.81
CA ALA A 37 8.17 28.37 -6.52
C ALA A 37 8.96 27.65 -7.63
N PRO A 38 9.79 28.32 -8.48
CA PRO A 38 10.53 27.62 -9.52
C PRO A 38 11.56 26.58 -8.98
N PRO A 39 12.42 26.88 -8.00
CA PRO A 39 13.30 25.86 -7.42
C PRO A 39 12.54 24.77 -6.66
N CYS A 40 11.38 25.09 -6.05
CA CYS A 40 10.52 24.08 -5.42
C CYS A 40 10.02 23.07 -6.45
N LEU A 41 9.47 23.52 -7.57
CA LEU A 41 9.00 22.67 -8.66
C LEU A 41 10.11 21.75 -9.20
N ARG A 42 11.32 22.29 -9.37
CA ARG A 42 12.46 21.51 -9.82
C ARG A 42 12.85 20.42 -8.83
N ARG A 43 12.75 20.69 -7.53
CA ARG A 43 13.02 19.70 -6.47
C ARG A 43 11.96 18.60 -6.46
N VAL A 44 10.67 18.96 -6.52
CA VAL A 44 9.58 17.97 -6.59
C VAL A 44 9.77 17.04 -7.78
N ARG A 45 10.04 17.59 -8.98
CA ARG A 45 10.32 16.78 -10.17
C ARG A 45 11.54 15.86 -9.99
N GLY A 46 12.60 16.35 -9.39
CA GLY A 46 13.77 15.52 -9.09
C GLY A 46 13.47 14.38 -8.12
N LEU A 47 12.59 14.61 -7.13
CA LEU A 47 12.14 13.58 -6.19
C LEU A 47 11.25 12.53 -6.87
N GLU A 48 10.42 12.95 -7.83
CA GLU A 48 9.61 12.06 -8.67
C GLU A 48 10.48 11.24 -9.62
N GLU A 49 11.37 11.88 -10.38
CA GLU A 49 12.28 11.23 -11.33
C GLU A 49 13.24 10.23 -10.66
N SER A 50 13.67 10.53 -9.42
CA SER A 50 14.52 9.62 -8.63
C SER A 50 13.74 8.44 -8.01
N GLY A 51 12.42 8.42 -8.12
CA GLY A 51 11.57 7.38 -7.55
C GLY A 51 11.39 7.47 -6.03
N ILE A 52 11.82 8.55 -5.37
CA ILE A 52 11.54 8.80 -3.95
C ILE A 52 10.05 9.06 -3.77
N ILE A 53 9.46 9.89 -4.62
CA ILE A 53 8.01 10.02 -4.75
C ILE A 53 7.57 9.02 -5.82
N ARG A 54 6.88 7.96 -5.42
CA ARG A 54 6.41 6.90 -6.32
C ARG A 54 5.06 7.20 -6.94
N GLY A 55 4.33 8.15 -6.41
CA GLY A 55 3.00 8.54 -6.89
C GLY A 55 2.19 9.27 -5.84
N TYR A 56 1.01 9.73 -6.25
CA TYR A 56 0.02 10.40 -5.42
C TYR A 56 -1.29 9.62 -5.53
N HIS A 57 -1.86 9.21 -4.42
CA HIS A 57 -3.04 8.36 -4.39
C HIS A 57 -4.11 8.95 -3.49
N ALA A 58 -5.37 8.80 -3.89
CA ALA A 58 -6.49 9.10 -3.02
C ALA A 58 -6.65 8.00 -1.97
N ASP A 59 -6.84 8.39 -0.73
CA ASP A 59 -7.37 7.51 0.31
C ASP A 59 -8.88 7.45 0.18
N LEU A 60 -9.43 6.25 0.02
CA LEU A 60 -10.84 6.03 -0.27
C LEU A 60 -11.51 5.31 0.89
N ASP A 61 -12.67 5.81 1.28
CA ASP A 61 -13.53 5.14 2.24
C ASP A 61 -14.13 3.87 1.60
N ALA A 62 -13.60 2.71 1.99
CA ALA A 62 -14.03 1.43 1.45
C ALA A 62 -15.48 1.11 1.80
N GLU A 63 -15.95 1.49 3.01
CA GLU A 63 -17.31 1.25 3.46
C GLU A 63 -18.31 2.09 2.65
N ALA A 64 -18.01 3.37 2.40
CA ALA A 64 -18.81 4.23 1.53
C ALA A 64 -18.88 3.72 0.08
N LEU A 65 -17.88 2.95 -0.36
CA LEU A 65 -17.84 2.28 -1.66
C LEU A 65 -18.52 0.90 -1.66
N GLY A 66 -19.11 0.48 -0.53
CA GLY A 66 -19.80 -0.79 -0.41
C GLY A 66 -18.93 -1.99 -0.03
N TYR A 67 -17.69 -1.77 0.41
CA TYR A 67 -16.80 -2.81 0.92
C TYR A 67 -16.77 -2.79 2.45
N SER A 68 -17.69 -3.51 3.08
CA SER A 68 -17.84 -3.51 4.54
C SER A 68 -16.87 -4.47 5.25
N VAL A 69 -16.20 -5.36 4.51
CA VAL A 69 -15.26 -6.33 5.08
C VAL A 69 -13.86 -6.05 4.60
N GLN A 70 -12.96 -5.81 5.55
CA GLN A 70 -11.53 -5.68 5.33
C GLN A 70 -10.80 -6.68 6.22
N VAL A 71 -9.89 -7.46 5.65
CA VAL A 71 -9.20 -8.56 6.33
C VAL A 71 -7.73 -8.55 5.98
N PHE A 72 -6.87 -8.78 6.96
CA PHE A 72 -5.52 -9.27 6.71
C PHE A 72 -5.51 -10.80 6.69
N ALA A 73 -4.96 -11.38 5.63
CA ALA A 73 -4.73 -12.82 5.52
C ALA A 73 -3.23 -13.11 5.53
N PHE A 74 -2.81 -13.91 6.50
CA PHE A 74 -1.47 -14.48 6.58
C PHE A 74 -1.50 -15.83 5.85
N VAL A 75 -0.69 -15.98 4.83
CA VAL A 75 -0.65 -17.17 3.97
C VAL A 75 0.70 -17.83 4.10
N GLY A 76 0.68 -19.12 4.44
CA GLY A 76 1.86 -19.98 4.38
C GLY A 76 1.80 -20.86 3.14
N LEU A 77 2.95 -21.03 2.48
CA LEU A 77 3.12 -21.88 1.32
C LEU A 77 3.78 -23.20 1.70
N THR A 78 3.53 -24.23 0.91
CA THR A 78 4.18 -25.54 1.05
C THR A 78 5.63 -25.50 0.58
N SER A 79 5.91 -24.70 -0.47
CA SER A 79 7.25 -24.50 -1.03
C SER A 79 7.59 -23.01 -1.05
N GLN A 80 8.80 -22.67 -0.55
CA GLN A 80 9.38 -21.33 -0.58
C GLN A 80 10.43 -21.19 -1.70
N ALA A 81 10.40 -22.05 -2.72
CA ALA A 81 11.22 -21.86 -3.90
C ALA A 81 10.89 -20.50 -4.57
N GLU A 82 11.89 -19.78 -5.04
CA GLU A 82 11.72 -18.42 -5.61
C GLU A 82 10.63 -18.37 -6.69
N ALA A 83 10.59 -19.37 -7.58
CA ALA A 83 9.58 -19.48 -8.62
C ALA A 83 8.16 -19.66 -8.06
N ASP A 84 8.01 -20.41 -6.97
CA ASP A 84 6.71 -20.63 -6.32
C ASP A 84 6.23 -19.39 -5.59
N LEU A 85 7.12 -18.65 -4.93
CA LEU A 85 6.82 -17.37 -4.29
C LEU A 85 6.38 -16.34 -5.33
N GLN A 86 7.12 -16.21 -6.43
CA GLN A 86 6.79 -15.27 -7.50
C GLN A 86 5.45 -15.63 -8.16
N HIS A 87 5.22 -16.91 -8.45
CA HIS A 87 3.96 -17.37 -9.06
C HIS A 87 2.76 -17.07 -8.16
N PHE A 88 2.89 -17.29 -6.85
CA PHE A 88 1.83 -16.96 -5.90
C PHE A 88 1.54 -15.45 -5.87
N GLU A 89 2.58 -14.61 -5.79
CA GLU A 89 2.45 -13.15 -5.79
C GLU A 89 1.74 -12.65 -7.05
N GLU A 90 2.17 -13.10 -8.24
CA GLU A 90 1.54 -12.74 -9.51
C GLU A 90 0.06 -13.16 -9.56
N MET A 91 -0.25 -14.36 -9.09
CA MET A 91 -1.61 -14.88 -9.05
C MET A 91 -2.50 -14.03 -8.13
N VAL A 92 -2.10 -13.82 -6.87
CA VAL A 92 -2.96 -13.12 -5.89
C VAL A 92 -3.13 -11.64 -6.20
N THR A 93 -2.11 -11.00 -6.76
CA THR A 93 -2.19 -9.57 -7.16
C THR A 93 -3.10 -9.34 -8.37
N SER A 94 -3.42 -10.39 -9.12
CA SER A 94 -4.41 -10.35 -10.21
C SER A 94 -5.87 -10.34 -9.71
N TRP A 95 -6.11 -10.68 -8.44
CA TRP A 95 -7.45 -10.77 -7.88
C TRP A 95 -7.97 -9.42 -7.39
N PRO A 96 -9.16 -8.97 -7.82
CA PRO A 96 -9.70 -7.66 -7.45
C PRO A 96 -9.88 -7.45 -5.94
N GLN A 97 -10.13 -8.54 -5.20
CA GLN A 97 -10.29 -8.50 -3.74
C GLN A 97 -8.98 -8.22 -3.01
N VAL A 98 -7.82 -8.54 -3.61
CA VAL A 98 -6.50 -8.32 -3.00
C VAL A 98 -6.02 -6.91 -3.31
N ARG A 99 -5.87 -6.10 -2.27
CA ARG A 99 -5.46 -4.69 -2.37
C ARG A 99 -3.99 -4.46 -2.09
N GLU A 100 -3.39 -5.31 -1.27
CA GLU A 100 -1.97 -5.28 -0.95
C GLU A 100 -1.47 -6.72 -0.81
N CYS A 101 -0.23 -6.95 -1.26
CA CYS A 101 0.49 -8.21 -1.11
C CYS A 101 1.89 -7.90 -0.63
N HIS A 102 2.28 -8.47 0.49
CA HIS A 102 3.61 -8.30 1.09
C HIS A 102 4.21 -9.66 1.37
N MET A 103 5.44 -9.89 0.88
CA MET A 103 6.22 -11.05 1.27
C MET A 103 6.75 -10.85 2.68
N LEU A 104 6.66 -11.89 3.51
CA LEU A 104 7.12 -11.90 4.89
C LEU A 104 8.33 -12.82 5.05
N MET A 105 9.15 -12.50 6.04
CA MET A 105 10.20 -13.38 6.52
C MET A 105 9.81 -13.87 7.92
N GLY A 106 9.37 -15.14 8.05
CA GLY A 106 8.92 -15.69 9.33
C GLY A 106 8.10 -16.96 9.18
N GLU A 107 7.11 -17.15 10.06
CA GLU A 107 6.24 -18.33 10.08
C GLU A 107 5.28 -18.42 8.88
N THR A 108 5.00 -17.29 8.27
CA THR A 108 4.13 -17.17 7.10
C THR A 108 4.87 -16.45 5.98
N ASP A 109 4.52 -16.76 4.73
CA ASP A 109 5.24 -16.27 3.56
C ASP A 109 4.66 -14.97 3.00
N PHE A 110 3.34 -14.77 3.14
CA PHE A 110 2.66 -13.58 2.61
C PHE A 110 1.64 -12.99 3.58
N LEU A 111 1.53 -11.66 3.53
CA LEU A 111 0.45 -10.88 4.11
C LEU A 111 -0.34 -10.24 2.99
N LEU A 112 -1.63 -10.54 2.92
CA LEU A 112 -2.56 -9.96 1.97
C LEU A 112 -3.54 -9.04 2.69
N LYS A 113 -3.82 -7.86 2.13
CA LYS A 113 -4.98 -7.05 2.49
C LYS A 113 -6.09 -7.34 1.52
N ILE A 114 -7.22 -7.84 2.04
CA ILE A 114 -8.36 -8.28 1.26
C ILE A 114 -9.57 -7.42 1.61
N VAL A 115 -10.33 -7.04 0.59
CA VAL A 115 -11.62 -6.36 0.74
C VAL A 115 -12.73 -7.18 0.11
N ALA A 116 -13.92 -7.16 0.72
CA ALA A 116 -15.11 -7.81 0.22
C ALA A 116 -16.36 -6.95 0.51
N HIS A 117 -17.41 -7.12 -0.28
CA HIS A 117 -18.64 -6.37 -0.08
C HIS A 117 -19.33 -6.72 1.23
N ASP A 118 -19.34 -8.00 1.58
CA ASP A 118 -19.90 -8.53 2.81
C ASP A 118 -19.17 -9.79 3.25
N TRP A 119 -19.63 -10.39 4.33
CA TRP A 119 -19.04 -11.60 4.89
C TRP A 119 -19.20 -12.82 3.99
N ASP A 120 -20.31 -12.95 3.28
CA ASP A 120 -20.57 -14.07 2.37
C ASP A 120 -19.65 -14.00 1.15
N ASP A 121 -19.44 -12.79 0.60
CA ASP A 121 -18.48 -12.56 -0.49
C ASP A 121 -17.05 -12.90 -0.05
N PHE A 122 -16.65 -12.49 1.17
CA PHE A 122 -15.36 -12.87 1.73
C PHE A 122 -15.21 -14.37 1.92
N GLN A 123 -16.20 -15.05 2.51
CA GLN A 123 -16.20 -16.48 2.69
C GLN A 123 -16.08 -17.24 1.36
N LYS A 124 -16.83 -16.80 0.36
CA LYS A 124 -16.76 -17.37 -0.99
C LYS A 124 -15.36 -17.19 -1.58
N PHE A 125 -14.77 -16.01 -1.51
CA PHE A 125 -13.41 -15.75 -1.96
C PHE A 125 -12.40 -16.65 -1.24
N LEU A 126 -12.48 -16.75 0.08
CA LEU A 126 -11.58 -17.55 0.89
C LEU A 126 -11.64 -19.04 0.50
N THR A 127 -12.85 -19.60 0.37
CA THR A 127 -13.05 -21.03 0.14
C THR A 127 -12.88 -21.45 -1.32
N THR A 128 -13.14 -20.56 -2.27
CA THR A 128 -13.09 -20.90 -3.70
C THR A 128 -11.82 -20.44 -4.41
N ARG A 129 -11.11 -19.48 -3.86
CA ARG A 129 -9.89 -18.91 -4.48
C ARG A 129 -8.65 -19.03 -3.63
N LEU A 130 -8.67 -18.48 -2.42
CA LEU A 130 -7.43 -18.34 -1.63
C LEU A 130 -6.99 -19.68 -1.03
N THR A 131 -7.88 -20.38 -0.31
CA THR A 131 -7.53 -21.64 0.36
C THR A 131 -7.17 -22.75 -0.63
N PRO A 132 -7.89 -22.95 -1.76
CA PRO A 132 -7.53 -23.97 -2.74
C PRO A 132 -6.44 -23.54 -3.72
N ALA A 133 -5.87 -22.35 -3.58
CA ALA A 133 -4.82 -21.87 -4.47
C ALA A 133 -3.58 -22.78 -4.45
N PRO A 134 -2.92 -22.97 -5.59
CA PRO A 134 -1.71 -23.79 -5.67
C PRO A 134 -0.66 -23.37 -4.65
N ASN A 135 0.00 -24.35 -4.03
CA ASN A 135 1.06 -24.18 -3.06
C ASN A 135 0.64 -23.59 -1.70
N VAL A 136 -0.62 -23.25 -1.47
CA VAL A 136 -1.09 -22.75 -0.17
C VAL A 136 -1.16 -23.90 0.83
N SER A 137 -0.47 -23.77 1.97
CA SER A 137 -0.49 -24.75 3.06
C SER A 137 -1.51 -24.38 4.14
N HIS A 138 -1.58 -23.11 4.49
CA HIS A 138 -2.51 -22.59 5.50
C HIS A 138 -2.80 -21.10 5.29
N VAL A 139 -3.96 -20.67 5.77
CA VAL A 139 -4.40 -19.28 5.77
C VAL A 139 -4.92 -18.94 7.16
N LYS A 140 -4.42 -17.84 7.74
CA LYS A 140 -4.91 -17.26 8.99
C LYS A 140 -5.42 -15.86 8.70
N THR A 141 -6.64 -15.55 9.09
CA THR A 141 -7.27 -14.26 8.79
C THR A 141 -7.50 -13.44 10.06
N CYS A 142 -7.32 -12.13 9.94
CA CYS A 142 -7.60 -11.15 10.99
C CYS A 142 -8.52 -10.08 10.42
N LEU A 143 -9.71 -9.92 11.01
CA LEU A 143 -10.64 -8.85 10.63
C LEU A 143 -10.07 -7.50 11.05
N LEU A 144 -10.13 -6.52 10.16
CA LEU A 144 -9.75 -5.15 10.45
C LEU A 144 -10.97 -4.37 10.93
N TYR A 145 -10.87 -3.85 12.15
CA TYR A 145 -11.76 -2.79 12.63
C TYR A 145 -10.99 -1.48 12.49
N THR A 146 -11.44 -0.60 11.62
CA THR A 146 -10.87 0.76 11.52
C THR A 146 -11.31 1.56 12.73
N SER A 147 -10.37 1.83 13.65
CA SER A 147 -10.53 2.96 14.55
C SER A 147 -10.27 4.24 13.75
N PRO A 148 -11.02 5.33 14.00
CA PRO A 148 -10.73 6.62 13.38
C PRO A 148 -9.25 6.97 13.61
N SER A 149 -8.55 7.32 12.53
CA SER A 149 -7.18 7.79 12.67
C SER A 149 -7.19 9.13 13.42
N PRO A 150 -6.21 9.42 14.30
CA PRO A 150 -6.08 10.76 14.88
C PRO A 150 -5.97 11.89 13.83
N ARG A 151 -5.73 11.55 12.57
CA ARG A 151 -5.71 12.49 11.43
C ARG A 151 -7.10 12.77 10.85
N ASP A 152 -8.10 11.96 11.19
CA ASP A 152 -9.48 12.12 10.69
C ASP A 152 -10.32 13.08 11.56
N GLU A 153 -9.74 13.59 12.66
CA GLU A 153 -10.40 14.53 13.60
C GLU A 153 -10.04 16.01 13.38
N LEU A 154 -9.47 16.36 12.22
CA LEU A 154 -9.13 17.76 11.90
C LEU A 154 -10.04 18.34 10.82
#